data_0c3c6d9748fe4a946ef65375a90c98db
#
_entry.id   0c3c6d9748fe4a946ef65375a90c98db
#
_cell.length_a   1.000
_cell.length_b   1.000
_cell.length_c   1.000
_cell.angle_alpha   90.00
_cell.angle_beta   90.00
_cell.angle_gamma   90.00
#
_symmetry.space_group_name_H-M   'P 1'
#
loop_
_entity.id
_entity.type
_entity.pdbx_description
1 polymer ?
#
loop_
_entity_poly.entity_id
_entity_poly.type
_entity_poly.pdbx_seq_one_letter_code
_entity_poly.pdbx_strand_id
1 'polypeptide(L)'
;GLGDVYKRQGNCFVIFVTSHQELVYDSFNFRPLNFICKDPDADVMKDRLHMVAGQLTDALKQEKTVVLENREQGRISVKLRDVTYIESNSHSIIYHFANNKDTIAVRDNIGEIEEAYRKFDFIRVHKKYIVNLKYVFNISRSNETVIFKSGSELPMSRGYKNAVDDALTEYLRRK
;
A
#
# COMPACT_ATOMS: atom_id res chain seq x y z
N GLY A 1 10.44 1.52 -33.19
CA GLY A 1 9.23 2.07 -32.85
C GLY A 1 8.87 2.07 -31.37
N LEU A 2 8.88 3.24 -30.73
CA LEU A 2 8.41 3.44 -29.35
C LEU A 2 6.88 3.46 -29.24
N GLY A 3 6.15 3.33 -30.35
CA GLY A 3 4.69 3.44 -30.38
C GLY A 3 3.91 2.22 -29.91
N ASP A 4 4.50 1.05 -29.86
CA ASP A 4 3.79 -0.21 -29.59
C ASP A 4 3.71 -0.59 -28.08
N VAL A 5 4.43 0.08 -27.21
CA VAL A 5 4.44 -0.19 -25.77
C VAL A 5 3.17 0.33 -25.08
N TYR A 6 2.46 1.27 -25.70
CA TYR A 6 1.31 1.96 -25.10
C TYR A 6 -0.02 1.19 -25.16
N LYS A 7 -0.10 0.07 -25.87
CA LYS A 7 -1.36 -0.70 -26.07
C LYS A 7 -1.54 -1.92 -25.17
N ARG A 8 -0.60 -2.23 -24.28
CA ARG A 8 -0.80 -3.31 -23.30
C ARG A 8 -1.50 -2.72 -22.08
N GLN A 9 -2.80 -2.97 -21.98
CA GLN A 9 -3.61 -2.75 -20.76
C GLN A 9 -3.09 -3.66 -19.64
N GLY A 10 -2.08 -3.19 -18.93
CA GLY A 10 -1.51 -3.76 -17.73
C GLY A 10 -0.71 -2.65 -17.06
N ASN A 11 -0.65 -2.60 -15.73
CA ASN A 11 0.14 -1.63 -14.97
C ASN A 11 1.61 -1.70 -15.38
N CYS A 12 1.99 -0.98 -16.42
CA CYS A 12 3.35 -0.88 -16.90
C CYS A 12 3.95 0.40 -16.31
N PHE A 13 4.96 0.25 -15.47
CA PHE A 13 5.75 1.38 -14.97
C PHE A 13 6.94 1.59 -15.88
N VAL A 14 7.10 2.80 -16.39
CA VAL A 14 8.22 3.17 -17.27
C VAL A 14 9.28 3.85 -16.41
N ILE A 15 10.53 3.41 -16.54
CA ILE A 15 11.70 4.02 -15.93
C ILE A 15 12.69 4.29 -17.07
N PHE A 16 13.13 5.55 -17.23
CA PHE A 16 14.16 5.89 -18.17
C PHE A 16 15.54 5.83 -17.50
N VAL A 17 16.50 5.18 -18.15
CA VAL A 17 17.89 5.11 -17.71
C VAL A 17 18.79 5.56 -18.86
N THR A 18 19.39 6.75 -18.77
CA THR A 18 20.17 7.34 -19.87
C THR A 18 21.32 8.22 -19.34
N SER A 19 22.34 8.44 -20.17
CA SER A 19 23.37 9.46 -19.93
C SER A 19 22.96 10.85 -20.42
N HIS A 20 21.83 10.97 -21.12
CA HIS A 20 21.34 12.21 -21.75
C HIS A 20 20.34 12.90 -20.83
N GLN A 21 20.81 13.89 -20.05
CA GLN A 21 19.98 14.65 -19.11
C GLN A 21 18.96 15.54 -19.83
N GLU A 22 19.28 15.98 -21.04
CA GLU A 22 18.42 16.81 -21.89
C GLU A 22 17.09 16.14 -22.26
N LEU A 23 17.04 14.80 -22.25
CA LEU A 23 15.82 14.04 -22.57
C LEU A 23 14.80 13.96 -21.43
N VAL A 24 15.11 14.53 -20.27
CA VAL A 24 14.23 14.51 -19.11
C VAL A 24 12.87 15.14 -19.42
N TYR A 25 12.87 16.29 -20.08
CA TYR A 25 11.63 17.00 -20.42
C TYR A 25 10.76 16.23 -21.41
N ASP A 26 11.37 15.61 -22.41
CA ASP A 26 10.64 14.78 -23.39
C ASP A 26 10.05 13.53 -22.76
N SER A 27 10.72 12.99 -21.72
CA SER A 27 10.26 11.81 -21.01
C SER A 27 8.93 12.02 -20.27
N PHE A 28 8.59 13.23 -19.86
CA PHE A 28 7.33 13.52 -19.15
C PHE A 28 6.07 13.20 -19.99
N ASN A 29 6.16 13.24 -21.30
CA ASN A 29 5.08 12.83 -22.19
C ASN A 29 4.67 11.36 -21.99
N PHE A 30 5.56 10.53 -21.45
CA PHE A 30 5.36 9.12 -21.19
C PHE A 30 4.95 8.82 -19.74
N ARG A 31 4.81 9.85 -18.88
CA ARG A 31 4.48 9.74 -17.46
C ARG A 31 5.33 8.66 -16.75
N PRO A 32 6.66 8.74 -16.79
CA PRO A 32 7.51 7.73 -16.20
C PRO A 32 7.35 7.71 -14.68
N LEU A 33 7.56 6.52 -14.09
CA LEU A 33 7.69 6.38 -12.64
C LEU A 33 8.94 7.12 -12.15
N ASN A 34 10.02 7.03 -12.91
CA ASN A 34 11.28 7.73 -12.61
C ASN A 34 12.14 7.90 -13.85
N PHE A 35 13.13 8.80 -13.74
CA PHE A 35 14.18 9.05 -14.72
C PHE A 35 15.53 8.96 -14.01
N ILE A 36 16.38 8.01 -14.43
CA ILE A 36 17.71 7.81 -13.86
C ILE A 36 18.75 8.33 -14.87
N CYS A 37 19.48 9.38 -14.50
CA CYS A 37 20.68 9.76 -15.23
C CYS A 37 21.83 8.81 -14.82
N LYS A 38 22.49 8.20 -15.82
CA LYS A 38 23.67 7.36 -15.59
C LYS A 38 24.79 8.18 -14.96
N ASP A 39 25.42 7.62 -13.95
CA ASP A 39 26.57 8.18 -13.27
C ASP A 39 27.77 7.24 -13.46
N PRO A 40 28.99 7.73 -13.69
CA PRO A 40 30.17 6.88 -13.78
C PRO A 40 30.54 6.23 -12.45
N ASP A 41 30.09 6.79 -11.31
CA ASP A 41 30.28 6.22 -10.01
C ASP A 41 29.27 5.07 -9.77
N ALA A 42 29.79 3.88 -9.54
CA ALA A 42 28.98 2.67 -9.36
C ALA A 42 28.15 2.70 -8.07
N ASP A 43 28.66 3.32 -6.99
CA ASP A 43 27.93 3.41 -5.72
C ASP A 43 26.77 4.39 -5.83
N VAL A 44 26.96 5.53 -6.48
CA VAL A 44 25.91 6.50 -6.79
C VAL A 44 24.82 5.85 -7.66
N MET A 45 25.22 5.09 -8.67
CA MET A 45 24.26 4.37 -9.52
C MET A 45 23.45 3.33 -8.76
N LYS A 46 24.12 2.59 -7.87
CA LYS A 46 23.48 1.58 -7.01
C LYS A 46 22.43 2.20 -6.10
N ASP A 47 22.74 3.33 -5.46
CA ASP A 47 21.80 4.02 -4.59
C ASP A 47 20.58 4.56 -5.35
N ARG A 48 20.78 5.12 -6.54
CA ARG A 48 19.67 5.55 -7.42
C ARG A 48 18.78 4.37 -7.81
N LEU A 49 19.36 3.25 -8.18
CA LEU A 49 18.60 2.04 -8.53
C LEU A 49 17.83 1.48 -7.34
N HIS A 50 18.41 1.46 -6.14
CA HIS A 50 17.72 1.04 -4.92
C HIS A 50 16.53 1.94 -4.60
N MET A 51 16.68 3.26 -4.72
CA MET A 51 15.59 4.21 -4.52
C MET A 51 14.45 3.95 -5.51
N VAL A 52 14.74 3.75 -6.78
CA VAL A 52 13.73 3.49 -7.82
C VAL A 52 13.06 2.13 -7.63
N ALA A 53 13.81 1.10 -7.21
CA ALA A 53 13.25 -0.20 -6.87
C ALA A 53 12.26 -0.11 -5.71
N GLY A 54 12.55 0.71 -4.70
CA GLY A 54 11.61 1.03 -3.62
C GLY A 54 10.32 1.68 -4.13
N GLN A 55 10.44 2.71 -4.97
CA GLN A 55 9.29 3.39 -5.58
C GLN A 55 8.44 2.44 -6.43
N LEU A 56 9.07 1.57 -7.22
CA LEU A 56 8.37 0.57 -8.02
C LEU A 56 7.62 -0.43 -7.13
N THR A 57 8.25 -0.88 -6.06
CA THR A 57 7.62 -1.79 -5.08
C THR A 57 6.38 -1.15 -4.45
N ASP A 58 6.47 0.12 -4.06
CA ASP A 58 5.34 0.85 -3.48
C ASP A 58 4.23 1.10 -4.51
N ALA A 59 4.57 1.42 -5.75
CA ALA A 59 3.61 1.57 -6.83
C ALA A 59 2.86 0.25 -7.12
N LEU A 60 3.57 -0.87 -7.16
CA LEU A 60 2.98 -2.21 -7.33
C LEU A 60 2.06 -2.60 -6.17
N LYS A 61 2.44 -2.30 -4.93
CA LYS A 61 1.58 -2.51 -3.74
C LYS A 61 0.28 -1.72 -3.85
N GLN A 62 0.34 -0.48 -4.34
CA GLN A 62 -0.81 0.39 -4.50
C GLN A 62 -1.83 -0.15 -5.51
N GLU A 63 -1.39 -0.86 -6.54
CA GLU A 63 -2.24 -1.44 -7.58
C GLU A 63 -2.75 -2.85 -7.23
N LYS A 64 -2.37 -3.40 -6.07
CA LYS A 64 -2.82 -4.73 -5.67
C LYS A 64 -4.32 -4.80 -5.54
N THR A 65 -4.91 -5.67 -6.34
CA THR A 65 -6.33 -5.99 -6.33
C THR A 65 -6.56 -7.38 -5.73
N VAL A 66 -7.60 -7.52 -4.95
CA VAL A 66 -8.07 -8.80 -4.39
C VAL A 66 -9.52 -9.02 -4.77
N VAL A 67 -9.93 -10.27 -4.85
CA VAL A 67 -11.32 -10.65 -5.08
C VAL A 67 -11.91 -11.12 -3.76
N LEU A 68 -12.96 -10.43 -3.32
CA LEU A 68 -13.72 -10.77 -2.13
C LEU A 68 -14.99 -11.53 -2.55
N GLU A 69 -15.30 -12.64 -1.91
CA GLU A 69 -16.54 -13.38 -2.14
C GLU A 69 -17.59 -13.00 -1.09
N ASN A 70 -18.56 -12.21 -1.51
CA ASN A 70 -19.71 -11.84 -0.69
C ASN A 70 -20.93 -12.70 -1.11
N ARG A 71 -21.72 -13.16 -0.14
CA ARG A 71 -22.86 -14.05 -0.41
C ARG A 71 -23.99 -13.38 -1.22
N GLU A 72 -24.19 -12.08 -1.01
CA GLU A 72 -25.26 -11.32 -1.63
C GLU A 72 -24.84 -10.68 -2.96
N GLN A 73 -23.59 -10.23 -3.03
CA GLN A 73 -23.06 -9.45 -4.15
C GLN A 73 -22.14 -10.27 -5.07
N GLY A 74 -21.86 -11.53 -4.71
CA GLY A 74 -20.95 -12.40 -5.49
C GLY A 74 -19.49 -12.03 -5.35
N ARG A 75 -18.74 -12.05 -6.46
CA ARG A 75 -17.31 -11.73 -6.49
C ARG A 75 -17.07 -10.25 -6.75
N ILE A 76 -16.44 -9.57 -5.81
CA ILE A 76 -16.15 -8.14 -5.85
C ILE A 76 -14.65 -7.93 -5.94
N SER A 77 -14.20 -7.22 -6.96
CA SER A 77 -12.80 -6.83 -7.14
C SER A 77 -12.50 -5.54 -6.37
N VAL A 78 -11.56 -5.57 -5.45
CA VAL A 78 -11.22 -4.48 -4.54
C VAL A 78 -9.74 -4.16 -4.61
N LYS A 79 -9.38 -2.88 -4.76
CA LYS A 79 -8.00 -2.42 -4.61
C LYS A 79 -7.67 -2.28 -3.12
N LEU A 80 -6.62 -2.96 -2.66
CA LEU A 80 -6.20 -2.90 -1.24
C LEU A 80 -5.87 -1.48 -0.80
N ARG A 81 -5.37 -0.63 -1.71
CA ARG A 81 -5.08 0.78 -1.41
C ARG A 81 -6.30 1.59 -0.95
N ASP A 82 -7.51 1.13 -1.24
CA ASP A 82 -8.76 1.82 -0.90
C ASP A 82 -9.37 1.31 0.40
N VAL A 83 -8.83 0.20 0.95
CA VAL A 83 -9.22 -0.35 2.25
C VAL A 83 -8.50 0.42 3.37
N THR A 84 -9.26 0.95 4.33
CA THR A 84 -8.73 1.68 5.51
C THR A 84 -8.38 0.74 6.65
N TYR A 85 -9.30 -0.16 6.97
CA TYR A 85 -9.09 -1.20 7.98
C TYR A 85 -10.02 -2.38 7.72
N ILE A 86 -9.72 -3.48 8.38
CA ILE A 86 -10.45 -4.74 8.30
C ILE A 86 -10.85 -5.13 9.72
N GLU A 87 -12.12 -5.47 9.90
CA GLU A 87 -12.70 -5.82 11.20
C GLU A 87 -13.16 -7.28 11.20
N SER A 88 -12.82 -8.00 12.27
CA SER A 88 -13.40 -9.30 12.55
C SER A 88 -14.62 -9.16 13.46
N ASN A 89 -15.79 -9.53 12.95
CA ASN A 89 -17.04 -9.48 13.66
C ASN A 89 -17.71 -10.87 13.67
N SER A 90 -17.62 -11.57 14.81
CA SER A 90 -18.18 -12.90 15.03
C SER A 90 -17.79 -13.92 13.95
N HIS A 91 -18.56 -14.01 12.88
CA HIS A 91 -18.40 -14.98 11.79
C HIS A 91 -18.07 -14.34 10.45
N SER A 92 -17.78 -13.04 10.43
CA SER A 92 -17.53 -12.27 9.23
C SER A 92 -16.30 -11.39 9.38
N ILE A 93 -15.63 -11.18 8.27
CA ILE A 93 -14.60 -10.16 8.10
C ILE A 93 -15.21 -9.02 7.31
N ILE A 94 -15.11 -7.80 7.83
CA ILE A 94 -15.69 -6.61 7.25
C ILE A 94 -14.55 -5.71 6.77
N TYR A 95 -14.56 -5.41 5.48
CA TYR A 95 -13.63 -4.47 4.84
C TYR A 95 -14.25 -3.08 4.87
N HIS A 96 -13.53 -2.08 5.41
CA HIS A 96 -13.92 -0.68 5.48
C HIS A 96 -13.09 0.14 4.50
N PHE A 97 -13.73 1.04 3.76
CA PHE A 97 -13.12 1.79 2.65
C PHE A 97 -12.96 3.28 2.96
N ALA A 98 -12.03 3.93 2.27
CA ALA A 98 -11.71 5.34 2.48
C ALA A 98 -12.86 6.31 2.17
N ASN A 99 -13.81 5.90 1.32
CA ASN A 99 -15.00 6.68 1.00
C ASN A 99 -16.07 6.68 2.11
N ASN A 100 -15.85 5.92 3.18
CA ASN A 100 -16.71 5.78 4.39
C ASN A 100 -18.19 5.41 4.13
N LYS A 101 -18.55 5.02 2.90
CA LYS A 101 -19.96 4.77 2.55
C LYS A 101 -20.29 3.30 2.42
N ASP A 102 -19.29 2.47 2.07
CA ASP A 102 -19.53 1.06 1.77
C ASP A 102 -18.65 0.17 2.64
N THR A 103 -19.19 -0.96 3.02
CA THR A 103 -18.46 -2.06 3.65
C THR A 103 -18.74 -3.34 2.89
N ILE A 104 -17.76 -4.24 2.83
CA ILE A 104 -17.96 -5.58 2.26
C ILE A 104 -17.69 -6.60 3.36
N ALA A 105 -18.70 -7.41 3.66
CA ALA A 105 -18.58 -8.50 4.61
C ALA A 105 -18.35 -9.82 3.86
N VAL A 106 -17.34 -10.57 4.28
CA VAL A 106 -17.00 -11.90 3.73
C VAL A 106 -16.81 -12.92 4.84
N ARG A 107 -16.85 -14.21 4.51
CA ARG A 107 -16.42 -15.26 5.42
C ARG A 107 -14.95 -15.53 5.18
N ASP A 108 -14.13 -15.20 6.17
CA ASP A 108 -12.69 -15.40 6.10
C ASP A 108 -12.08 -15.44 7.51
N ASN A 109 -10.79 -15.67 7.61
CA ASN A 109 -10.04 -15.73 8.85
C ASN A 109 -9.10 -14.52 8.96
N ILE A 110 -9.23 -13.77 10.05
CA ILE A 110 -8.43 -12.54 10.25
C ILE A 110 -6.92 -12.84 10.36
N GLY A 111 -6.52 -14.03 10.83
CA GLY A 111 -5.11 -14.43 10.88
C GLY A 111 -4.52 -14.69 9.49
N GLU A 112 -5.28 -15.33 8.60
CA GLU A 112 -4.87 -15.57 7.23
C GLU A 112 -4.76 -14.25 6.43
N ILE A 113 -5.70 -13.33 6.66
CA ILE A 113 -5.67 -11.99 6.09
C ILE A 113 -4.47 -11.20 6.60
N GLU A 114 -4.17 -11.26 7.90
CA GLU A 114 -2.99 -10.61 8.49
C GLU A 114 -1.72 -11.04 7.76
N GLU A 115 -1.52 -12.35 7.56
CA GLU A 115 -0.34 -12.87 6.88
C GLU A 115 -0.29 -12.47 5.40
N ALA A 116 -1.41 -12.62 4.69
CA ALA A 116 -1.51 -12.30 3.27
C ALA A 116 -1.27 -10.81 2.96
N TYR A 117 -1.72 -9.90 3.88
CA TYR A 117 -1.72 -8.47 3.62
C TYR A 117 -0.59 -7.70 4.30
N ARG A 118 0.22 -8.34 5.16
CA ARG A 118 1.39 -7.72 5.81
C ARG A 118 2.32 -7.03 4.81
N LYS A 119 2.59 -7.66 3.69
CA LYS A 119 3.46 -7.09 2.62
C LYS A 119 2.85 -5.90 1.87
N PHE A 120 1.57 -5.58 2.11
CA PHE A 120 0.85 -4.46 1.52
C PHE A 120 0.56 -3.34 2.54
N ASP A 121 1.42 -3.24 3.55
CA ASP A 121 1.39 -2.21 4.60
C ASP A 121 0.13 -2.29 5.51
N PHE A 122 -0.40 -3.52 5.68
CA PHE A 122 -1.43 -3.80 6.68
C PHE A 122 -0.79 -4.37 7.94
N ILE A 123 -1.22 -3.90 9.08
CA ILE A 123 -0.75 -4.35 10.41
C ILE A 123 -1.91 -4.64 11.35
N ARG A 124 -1.83 -5.73 12.09
CA ARG A 124 -2.80 -6.04 13.13
C ARG A 124 -2.56 -5.20 14.37
N VAL A 125 -3.59 -4.50 14.83
CA VAL A 125 -3.53 -3.60 16.00
C VAL A 125 -4.35 -4.11 17.18
N HIS A 126 -5.27 -5.02 16.91
CA HIS A 126 -6.17 -5.60 17.91
C HIS A 126 -6.59 -7.02 17.49
N LYS A 127 -7.09 -7.85 18.43
CA LYS A 127 -7.64 -9.16 18.05
C LYS A 127 -8.73 -9.10 16.97
N LYS A 128 -9.40 -7.94 16.84
CA LYS A 128 -10.47 -7.71 15.88
C LYS A 128 -10.07 -6.83 14.69
N TYR A 129 -8.93 -6.12 14.74
CA TYR A 129 -8.64 -5.07 13.75
C TYR A 129 -7.27 -5.22 13.09
N ILE A 130 -7.27 -5.12 11.76
CA ILE A 130 -6.08 -4.92 10.91
C ILE A 130 -6.23 -3.58 10.23
N VAL A 131 -5.22 -2.70 10.30
CA VAL A 131 -5.26 -1.36 9.73
C VAL A 131 -4.28 -1.22 8.57
N ASN A 132 -4.63 -0.38 7.59
CA ASN A 132 -3.74 0.01 6.52
C ASN A 132 -2.94 1.25 6.97
N LEU A 133 -1.62 1.12 7.06
CA LEU A 133 -0.71 2.18 7.52
C LEU A 133 -0.79 3.46 6.70
N LYS A 134 -1.20 3.38 5.43
CA LYS A 134 -1.45 4.54 4.56
C LYS A 134 -2.43 5.55 5.18
N TYR A 135 -3.43 5.07 5.91
CA TYR A 135 -4.49 5.88 6.50
C TYR A 135 -4.25 6.24 7.96
N VAL A 136 -3.24 5.65 8.58
CA VAL A 136 -2.87 5.99 9.97
C VAL A 136 -2.23 7.37 10.01
N PHE A 137 -2.70 8.22 10.91
CA PHE A 137 -2.13 9.51 11.21
C PHE A 137 -1.16 9.41 12.39
N ASN A 138 -1.60 8.78 13.48
CA ASN A 138 -0.83 8.67 14.70
C ASN A 138 -1.25 7.43 15.53
N ILE A 139 -0.42 7.07 16.48
CA ILE A 139 -0.68 6.04 17.50
C ILE A 139 -0.65 6.71 18.85
N SER A 140 -1.79 6.74 19.54
CA SER A 140 -1.88 7.22 20.91
C SER A 140 -1.48 6.11 21.88
N ARG A 141 -0.28 6.23 22.46
CA ARG A 141 0.23 5.26 23.43
C ARG A 141 -0.50 5.32 24.76
N SER A 142 -0.95 6.52 25.17
CA SER A 142 -1.69 6.74 26.41
C SER A 142 -3.12 6.20 26.33
N ASN A 143 -3.78 6.40 25.18
CA ASN A 143 -5.17 6.00 24.98
C ASN A 143 -5.31 4.60 24.41
N GLU A 144 -4.18 3.95 24.05
CA GLU A 144 -4.18 2.64 23.40
C GLU A 144 -5.06 2.62 22.12
N THR A 145 -4.95 3.68 21.30
CA THR A 145 -5.72 3.84 20.05
C THR A 145 -4.83 4.12 18.85
N VAL A 146 -5.30 3.71 17.68
CA VAL A 146 -4.78 4.11 16.37
C VAL A 146 -5.69 5.20 15.83
N ILE A 147 -5.12 6.35 15.50
CA ILE A 147 -5.83 7.53 14.98
C ILE A 147 -5.64 7.58 13.48
N PHE A 148 -6.73 7.64 12.74
CA PHE A 148 -6.73 7.75 11.28
C PHE A 148 -6.66 9.22 10.82
N LYS A 149 -6.23 9.43 9.57
CA LYS A 149 -6.23 10.76 8.92
C LYS A 149 -7.62 11.37 8.81
N SER A 150 -8.67 10.55 8.85
CA SER A 150 -10.08 10.98 8.92
C SER A 150 -10.50 11.54 10.28
N GLY A 151 -9.67 11.38 11.32
CA GLY A 151 -10.01 11.70 12.71
C GLY A 151 -10.70 10.56 13.47
N SER A 152 -11.07 9.47 12.81
CA SER A 152 -11.62 8.30 13.49
C SER A 152 -10.53 7.53 14.25
N GLU A 153 -10.93 6.77 15.28
CA GLU A 153 -10.03 6.01 16.14
C GLU A 153 -10.46 4.54 16.24
N LEU A 154 -9.48 3.64 16.35
CA LEU A 154 -9.69 2.24 16.67
C LEU A 154 -8.86 1.84 17.89
N PRO A 155 -9.39 0.93 18.74
CA PRO A 155 -8.64 0.44 19.89
C PRO A 155 -7.44 -0.41 19.44
N MET A 156 -6.33 -0.26 20.16
CA MET A 156 -5.12 -1.04 20.00
C MET A 156 -4.86 -1.86 21.27
N SER A 157 -4.63 -3.15 21.13
CA SER A 157 -4.27 -3.98 22.29
C SER A 157 -2.79 -3.86 22.63
N ARG A 158 -2.44 -3.91 23.91
CA ARG A 158 -1.06 -3.77 24.42
C ARG A 158 -0.06 -4.71 23.74
N GLY A 159 -0.46 -5.95 23.45
CA GLY A 159 0.40 -6.93 22.81
C GLY A 159 0.83 -6.60 21.38
N TYR A 160 0.13 -5.70 20.69
CA TYR A 160 0.46 -5.27 19.32
C TYR A 160 1.27 -3.98 19.26
N LYS A 161 1.38 -3.24 20.38
CA LYS A 161 1.92 -1.88 20.43
C LYS A 161 3.30 -1.73 19.80
N ASN A 162 4.26 -2.57 20.18
CA ASN A 162 5.63 -2.48 19.66
C ASN A 162 5.67 -2.80 18.15
N ALA A 163 4.98 -3.85 17.72
CA ALA A 163 4.92 -4.24 16.31
C ALA A 163 4.28 -3.15 15.44
N VAL A 164 3.27 -2.45 15.96
CA VAL A 164 2.59 -1.36 15.25
C VAL A 164 3.48 -0.11 15.17
N ASP A 165 4.18 0.24 16.24
CA ASP A 165 5.16 1.34 16.27
C ASP A 165 6.29 1.13 15.26
N ASP A 166 6.88 -0.08 15.28
CA ASP A 166 7.97 -0.46 14.37
C ASP A 166 7.50 -0.41 12.91
N ALA A 167 6.33 -0.98 12.62
CA ALA A 167 5.76 -1.00 11.28
C ALA A 167 5.44 0.40 10.76
N LEU A 168 4.88 1.29 11.60
CA LEU A 168 4.60 2.67 11.21
C LEU A 168 5.90 3.45 10.99
N THR A 169 6.90 3.27 11.84
CA THR A 169 8.22 3.91 11.69
C THR A 169 8.88 3.48 10.38
N GLU A 170 8.87 2.18 10.07
CA GLU A 170 9.39 1.66 8.81
C GLU A 170 8.61 2.18 7.60
N TYR A 171 7.29 2.19 7.69
CA TYR A 171 6.43 2.74 6.63
C TYR A 171 6.74 4.22 6.34
N LEU A 172 6.94 5.04 7.38
CA LEU A 172 7.26 6.47 7.23
C LEU A 172 8.67 6.72 6.68
N ARG A 173 9.64 5.85 6.98
CA ARG A 173 11.01 5.94 6.42
C ARG A 173 11.08 5.66 4.92
N ARG A 174 10.12 4.90 4.39
CA ARG A 174 10.04 4.56 2.96
C ARG A 174 9.35 5.63 2.11
N LYS A 175 8.76 6.62 2.75
CA LYS A 175 8.02 7.74 2.13
C LYS A 175 8.88 8.98 2.02
#